data_945b53aea9cd663752a6f9aaf627a17a
#
_entry.id   945b53aea9cd663752a6f9aaf627a17a
#
_cell.length_a   1.000
_cell.length_b   1.000
_cell.length_c   1.000
_cell.angle_alpha   90.00
_cell.angle_beta   90.00
_cell.angle_gamma   90.00
#
_symmetry.space_group_name_H-M   'P 1'
#
loop_
_entity.id
_entity.type
_entity.pdbx_description
1 polymer ?
#
loop_
_entity_poly.entity_id
_entity_poly.type
_entity_poly.pdbx_seq_one_letter_code
_entity_poly.pdbx_strand_id
1 'polypeptide(L)'
;MTNPVMTLVPVMAFLALLLAVGFIANRSLRKSEDFERDYFIANRSLGGVVLAMTLVATYGSVSSFVSGPGVAWNLGFGWVAFAAPQIITGFLLLGVVGKKLAVLARRTDSLTIIDILRERYGSNTLSIIFSAVLLIFFTAMVVGQFMGGAQIFAAITGLDYKLGLVLFAAVTVIYTSSG
;
A
#
# COMPACT_ATOMS: atom_id res chain seq x y z
N MET A 1 -19.20 -27.41 -3.95
CA MET A 1 -17.92 -27.34 -3.23
C MET A 1 -16.84 -27.20 -4.29
N THR A 2 -16.25 -26.02 -4.40
CA THR A 2 -15.12 -25.78 -5.32
C THR A 2 -13.93 -26.60 -4.85
N ASN A 3 -13.31 -27.32 -5.77
CA ASN A 3 -12.13 -28.14 -5.47
C ASN A 3 -11.03 -27.21 -4.92
N PRO A 4 -10.53 -27.37 -3.68
CA PRO A 4 -9.54 -26.47 -3.07
C PRO A 4 -8.28 -26.30 -3.92
N VAL A 5 -7.92 -27.31 -4.73
CA VAL A 5 -6.80 -27.21 -5.66
C VAL A 5 -7.05 -26.19 -6.77
N MET A 6 -8.28 -26.12 -7.30
CA MET A 6 -8.62 -25.15 -8.36
C MET A 6 -8.55 -23.69 -7.91
N THR A 7 -8.77 -23.43 -6.62
CA THR A 7 -8.67 -22.08 -6.05
C THR A 7 -7.26 -21.76 -5.55
N LEU A 8 -6.53 -22.77 -5.11
CA LEU A 8 -5.16 -22.60 -4.59
C LEU A 8 -4.15 -22.29 -5.71
N VAL A 9 -4.29 -22.92 -6.87
CA VAL A 9 -3.36 -22.73 -8.00
C VAL A 9 -3.25 -21.28 -8.45
N PRO A 10 -4.34 -20.55 -8.75
CA PRO A 10 -4.22 -19.14 -9.16
C PRO A 10 -3.66 -18.22 -8.04
N VAL A 11 -3.99 -18.50 -6.77
CA VAL A 11 -3.45 -17.74 -5.64
C VAL A 11 -1.93 -17.92 -5.55
N MET A 12 -1.46 -19.17 -5.57
CA MET A 12 -0.03 -19.48 -5.52
C MET A 12 0.72 -18.95 -6.75
N ALA A 13 0.12 -19.06 -7.94
CA ALA A 13 0.69 -18.50 -9.16
C ALA A 13 0.84 -16.98 -9.07
N PHE A 14 -0.15 -16.28 -8.53
CA PHE A 14 -0.10 -14.83 -8.31
C PHE A 14 0.97 -14.44 -7.30
N LEU A 15 1.07 -15.14 -6.16
CA LEU A 15 2.09 -14.88 -5.16
C LEU A 15 3.51 -15.15 -5.70
N ALA A 16 3.69 -16.21 -6.48
CA ALA A 16 4.95 -16.53 -7.15
C ALA A 16 5.33 -15.45 -8.18
N LEU A 17 4.34 -14.94 -8.95
CA LEU A 17 4.54 -13.82 -9.88
C LEU A 17 5.00 -12.56 -9.15
N LEU A 18 4.36 -12.21 -8.04
CA LEU A 18 4.77 -11.06 -7.22
C LEU A 18 6.22 -11.17 -6.75
N LEU A 19 6.61 -12.33 -6.22
CA LEU A 19 7.99 -12.56 -5.80
C LEU A 19 8.97 -12.47 -6.98
N ALA A 20 8.62 -13.04 -8.14
CA ALA A 20 9.46 -12.95 -9.34
C ALA A 20 9.68 -11.50 -9.79
N VAL A 21 8.60 -10.70 -9.82
CA VAL A 21 8.68 -9.27 -10.14
C VAL A 21 9.55 -8.53 -9.12
N GLY A 22 9.38 -8.78 -7.81
CA GLY A 22 10.20 -8.18 -6.76
C GLY A 22 11.69 -8.52 -6.93
N PHE A 23 12.04 -9.78 -7.23
CA PHE A 23 13.42 -10.16 -7.47
C PHE A 23 14.03 -9.53 -8.73
N ILE A 24 13.23 -9.36 -9.79
CA ILE A 24 13.67 -8.67 -11.01
C ILE A 24 13.91 -7.19 -10.72
N ALA A 25 12.99 -6.54 -10.02
CA ALA A 25 13.11 -5.14 -9.62
C ALA A 25 14.33 -4.90 -8.74
N ASN A 26 14.58 -5.77 -7.76
CA ASN A 26 15.76 -5.69 -6.89
C ASN A 26 17.08 -5.71 -7.68
N ARG A 27 17.19 -6.55 -8.72
CA ARG A 27 18.40 -6.58 -9.55
C ARG A 27 18.65 -5.25 -10.27
N SER A 28 17.60 -4.53 -10.62
CA SER A 28 17.69 -3.21 -11.24
C SER A 28 18.08 -2.15 -10.21
N LEU A 29 17.43 -2.15 -9.04
CA LEU A 29 17.68 -1.21 -7.95
C LEU A 29 19.10 -1.29 -7.41
N ARG A 30 19.65 -2.50 -7.25
CA ARG A 30 21.04 -2.71 -6.78
C ARG A 30 22.12 -2.13 -7.68
N LYS A 31 21.78 -1.78 -8.92
CA LYS A 31 22.67 -1.15 -9.89
C LYS A 31 22.52 0.37 -9.92
N SER A 32 21.59 0.92 -9.15
CA SER A 32 21.35 2.36 -9.09
C SER A 32 22.44 3.08 -8.31
N GLU A 33 22.84 4.24 -8.80
CA GLU A 33 23.78 5.14 -8.10
C GLU A 33 23.14 5.82 -6.89
N ASP A 34 21.79 5.99 -6.90
CA ASP A 34 21.04 6.58 -5.80
C ASP A 34 19.89 5.65 -5.38
N PHE A 35 20.26 4.60 -4.62
CA PHE A 35 19.34 3.55 -4.19
C PHE A 35 18.12 4.09 -3.42
N GLU A 36 18.33 5.05 -2.50
CA GLU A 36 17.24 5.58 -1.68
C GLU A 36 16.21 6.32 -2.53
N ARG A 37 16.66 7.13 -3.46
CA ARG A 37 15.80 7.90 -4.34
C ARG A 37 15.04 7.02 -5.33
N ASP A 38 15.69 6.01 -5.88
CA ASP A 38 15.04 5.05 -6.77
C ASP A 38 14.04 4.17 -6.02
N TYR A 39 14.36 3.71 -4.82
CA TYR A 39 13.50 2.87 -4.01
C TYR A 39 12.23 3.61 -3.54
N PHE A 40 12.37 4.81 -2.98
CA PHE A 40 11.23 5.54 -2.39
C PHE A 40 10.39 6.29 -3.41
N ILE A 41 10.97 6.86 -4.45
CA ILE A 41 10.27 7.75 -5.38
C ILE A 41 10.54 7.44 -6.86
N ALA A 42 11.11 6.27 -7.17
CA ALA A 42 11.48 5.86 -8.53
C ALA A 42 12.20 6.98 -9.31
N ASN A 43 13.11 7.69 -8.63
CA ASN A 43 13.84 8.86 -9.14
C ASN A 43 12.92 9.92 -9.78
N ARG A 44 11.64 9.98 -9.40
CA ARG A 44 10.60 10.87 -9.97
C ARG A 44 10.42 10.70 -11.49
N SER A 45 10.72 9.52 -12.01
CA SER A 45 10.72 9.21 -13.46
C SER A 45 9.44 8.55 -13.94
N LEU A 46 8.49 8.25 -13.05
CA LEU A 46 7.25 7.54 -13.39
C LEU A 46 6.38 8.36 -14.34
N GLY A 47 5.99 7.74 -15.46
CA GLY A 47 4.98 8.31 -16.35
C GLY A 47 3.59 8.31 -15.73
N GLY A 48 2.69 9.16 -16.27
CA GLY A 48 1.35 9.37 -15.70
C GLY A 48 0.51 8.09 -15.58
N VAL A 49 0.61 7.18 -16.55
CA VAL A 49 -0.13 5.89 -16.50
C VAL A 49 0.38 5.01 -15.37
N VAL A 50 1.69 4.84 -15.25
CA VAL A 50 2.30 4.03 -14.18
C VAL A 50 1.98 4.62 -12.81
N LEU A 51 2.05 5.95 -12.68
CA LEU A 51 1.68 6.64 -11.45
C LEU A 51 0.21 6.43 -11.10
N ALA A 52 -0.70 6.51 -12.08
CA ALA A 52 -2.12 6.24 -11.86
C ALA A 52 -2.37 4.80 -11.40
N MET A 53 -1.72 3.82 -12.04
CA MET A 53 -1.81 2.41 -11.63
C MET A 53 -1.27 2.19 -10.20
N THR A 54 -0.16 2.83 -9.85
CA THR A 54 0.42 2.78 -8.50
C THR A 54 -0.54 3.37 -7.46
N LEU A 55 -1.17 4.51 -7.76
CA LEU A 55 -2.17 5.12 -6.88
C LEU A 55 -3.39 4.22 -6.67
N VAL A 56 -3.90 3.60 -7.74
CA VAL A 56 -5.02 2.65 -7.65
C VAL A 56 -4.61 1.43 -6.80
N ALA A 57 -3.43 0.88 -7.01
CA ALA A 57 -2.92 -0.25 -6.24
C ALA A 57 -2.70 0.11 -4.75
N THR A 58 -2.23 1.32 -4.46
CA THR A 58 -2.03 1.80 -3.08
C THR A 58 -3.36 2.03 -2.37
N TYR A 59 -4.37 2.54 -3.08
CA TYR A 59 -5.70 2.77 -2.51
C TYR A 59 -6.49 1.47 -2.32
N GLY A 60 -6.30 0.50 -3.24
CA GLY A 60 -6.93 -0.81 -3.17
C GLY A 60 -6.48 -1.59 -1.93
N SER A 61 -7.42 -1.87 -1.02
CA SER A 61 -7.14 -2.51 0.26
C SER A 61 -8.24 -3.52 0.60
N VAL A 62 -8.02 -4.30 1.65
CA VAL A 62 -9.06 -5.18 2.21
C VAL A 62 -10.33 -4.38 2.54
N SER A 63 -10.20 -3.14 2.99
CA SER A 63 -11.34 -2.27 3.25
C SER A 63 -12.17 -2.00 2.00
N SER A 64 -11.53 -1.85 0.85
CA SER A 64 -12.20 -1.60 -0.43
C SER A 64 -12.97 -2.81 -0.95
N PHE A 65 -12.43 -4.02 -0.77
CA PHE A 65 -12.97 -5.23 -1.37
C PHE A 65 -13.81 -6.10 -0.43
N VAL A 66 -13.62 -5.98 0.88
CA VAL A 66 -14.30 -6.81 1.89
C VAL A 66 -15.11 -5.95 2.84
N SER A 67 -14.45 -5.05 3.59
CA SER A 67 -15.14 -4.30 4.65
C SER A 67 -16.15 -3.30 4.10
N GLY A 68 -15.81 -2.56 3.03
CA GLY A 68 -16.72 -1.62 2.38
C GLY A 68 -18.01 -2.28 1.87
N PRO A 69 -17.93 -3.32 1.02
CA PRO A 69 -19.09 -4.08 0.60
C PRO A 69 -19.87 -4.71 1.76
N GLY A 70 -19.18 -5.25 2.79
CA GLY A 70 -19.83 -5.82 3.97
C GLY A 70 -20.62 -4.79 4.76
N VAL A 71 -20.10 -3.58 4.93
CA VAL A 71 -20.84 -2.48 5.58
C VAL A 71 -22.00 -2.00 4.71
N ALA A 72 -21.80 -1.92 3.38
CA ALA A 72 -22.87 -1.57 2.45
C ALA A 72 -24.03 -2.59 2.49
N TRP A 73 -23.73 -3.86 2.63
CA TRP A 73 -24.73 -4.92 2.80
C TRP A 73 -25.59 -4.70 4.05
N ASN A 74 -25.00 -4.29 5.16
CA ASN A 74 -25.72 -4.10 6.43
C ASN A 74 -26.43 -2.74 6.53
N LEU A 75 -25.85 -1.65 6.02
CA LEU A 75 -26.36 -0.29 6.13
C LEU A 75 -27.08 0.22 4.86
N GLY A 76 -27.01 -0.55 3.77
CA GLY A 76 -27.64 -0.18 2.50
C GLY A 76 -27.11 1.13 1.93
N PHE A 77 -28.01 1.93 1.34
CA PHE A 77 -27.68 3.19 0.68
C PHE A 77 -27.01 4.24 1.59
N GLY A 78 -27.20 4.16 2.90
CA GLY A 78 -26.53 5.05 3.86
C GLY A 78 -25.00 4.98 3.77
N TRP A 79 -24.47 3.78 3.59
CA TRP A 79 -23.02 3.61 3.36
C TRP A 79 -22.54 4.21 2.04
N VAL A 80 -23.31 4.04 0.97
CA VAL A 80 -22.98 4.60 -0.35
C VAL A 80 -22.90 6.13 -0.28
N ALA A 81 -23.87 6.76 0.37
CA ALA A 81 -23.90 8.21 0.57
C ALA A 81 -22.69 8.71 1.39
N PHE A 82 -22.24 7.94 2.39
CA PHE A 82 -21.05 8.23 3.17
C PHE A 82 -19.75 8.03 2.36
N ALA A 83 -19.67 7.00 1.53
CA ALA A 83 -18.48 6.65 0.77
C ALA A 83 -18.26 7.54 -0.48
N ALA A 84 -19.34 8.00 -1.12
CA ALA A 84 -19.26 8.80 -2.35
C ALA A 84 -18.40 10.08 -2.23
N PRO A 85 -18.47 10.88 -1.15
CA PRO A 85 -17.60 12.04 -0.97
C PRO A 85 -16.11 11.72 -0.92
N GLN A 86 -15.70 10.49 -0.58
CA GLN A 86 -14.29 10.09 -0.53
C GLN A 86 -13.62 10.19 -1.92
N ILE A 87 -14.37 9.97 -2.99
CA ILE A 87 -13.87 10.10 -4.36
C ILE A 87 -13.47 11.57 -4.62
N ILE A 88 -14.36 12.51 -4.30
CA ILE A 88 -14.11 13.95 -4.48
C ILE A 88 -12.94 14.41 -3.60
N THR A 89 -12.89 13.93 -2.35
CA THR A 89 -11.80 14.23 -1.41
C THR A 89 -10.45 13.76 -1.96
N GLY A 90 -10.38 12.57 -2.55
CA GLY A 90 -9.16 12.05 -3.18
C GLY A 90 -8.64 12.96 -4.30
N PHE A 91 -9.53 13.40 -5.20
CA PHE A 91 -9.16 14.34 -6.29
C PHE A 91 -8.69 15.69 -5.75
N LEU A 92 -9.38 16.26 -4.76
CA LEU A 92 -9.00 17.54 -4.15
C LEU A 92 -7.66 17.41 -3.42
N LEU A 93 -7.47 16.33 -2.65
CA LEU A 93 -6.24 16.10 -1.92
C LEU A 93 -5.03 15.98 -2.86
N LEU A 94 -5.13 15.14 -3.89
CA LEU A 94 -4.04 14.94 -4.85
C LEU A 94 -3.84 16.16 -5.77
N GLY A 95 -4.93 16.75 -6.26
CA GLY A 95 -4.87 17.87 -7.20
C GLY A 95 -4.39 19.18 -6.58
N VAL A 96 -4.77 19.46 -5.34
CA VAL A 96 -4.45 20.73 -4.66
C VAL A 96 -3.28 20.56 -3.69
N VAL A 97 -3.43 19.69 -2.70
CA VAL A 97 -2.41 19.50 -1.64
C VAL A 97 -1.21 18.75 -2.19
N GLY A 98 -1.44 17.64 -2.92
CA GLY A 98 -0.39 16.82 -3.51
C GLY A 98 0.50 17.62 -4.46
N LYS A 99 -0.09 18.47 -5.31
CA LYS A 99 0.68 19.35 -6.20
C LYS A 99 1.58 20.32 -5.43
N LYS A 100 1.06 20.94 -4.36
CA LYS A 100 1.84 21.86 -3.52
C LYS A 100 2.97 21.12 -2.79
N LEU A 101 2.69 19.94 -2.24
CA LEU A 101 3.69 19.08 -1.60
C LEU A 101 4.77 18.62 -2.59
N ALA A 102 4.40 18.25 -3.81
CA ALA A 102 5.36 17.86 -4.85
C ALA A 102 6.32 19.01 -5.22
N VAL A 103 5.80 20.24 -5.33
CA VAL A 103 6.64 21.41 -5.57
C VAL A 103 7.58 21.67 -4.40
N LEU A 104 7.07 21.59 -3.18
CA LEU A 104 7.87 21.78 -1.97
C LEU A 104 8.96 20.71 -1.85
N ALA A 105 8.61 19.43 -2.00
CA ALA A 105 9.54 18.31 -1.95
C ALA A 105 10.67 18.41 -3.00
N ARG A 106 10.38 18.99 -4.18
CA ARG A 106 11.41 19.26 -5.19
C ARG A 106 12.34 20.41 -4.80
N ARG A 107 11.82 21.43 -4.12
CA ARG A 107 12.62 22.60 -3.69
C ARG A 107 13.54 22.28 -2.52
N THR A 108 13.08 21.43 -1.59
CA THR A 108 13.83 21.05 -0.38
C THR A 108 14.59 19.73 -0.57
N ASP A 109 14.47 19.09 -1.75
CA ASP A 109 15.01 17.77 -2.05
C ASP A 109 14.57 16.67 -1.07
N SER A 110 13.37 16.82 -0.51
CA SER A 110 12.80 15.91 0.47
C SER A 110 12.31 14.61 -0.21
N LEU A 111 12.59 13.47 0.41
CA LEU A 111 12.14 12.14 -0.03
C LEU A 111 10.84 11.74 0.67
N THR A 112 10.70 12.13 1.93
CA THR A 112 9.57 11.73 2.79
C THR A 112 8.80 12.96 3.28
N ILE A 113 7.58 12.72 3.78
CA ILE A 113 6.78 13.76 4.43
C ILE A 113 7.47 14.27 5.72
N ILE A 114 8.25 13.43 6.38
CA ILE A 114 9.00 13.80 7.58
C ILE A 114 10.11 14.80 7.25
N ASP A 115 10.78 14.65 6.10
CA ASP A 115 11.79 15.61 5.65
C ASP A 115 11.16 16.99 5.41
N ILE A 116 9.97 17.01 4.77
CA ILE A 116 9.21 18.26 4.56
C ILE A 116 8.84 18.92 5.89
N LEU A 117 8.41 18.14 6.89
CA LEU A 117 8.09 18.65 8.21
C LEU A 117 9.33 19.18 8.93
N ARG A 118 10.45 18.46 8.84
CA ARG A 118 11.73 18.89 9.41
C ARG A 118 12.18 20.22 8.82
N GLU A 119 12.13 20.34 7.51
CA GLU A 119 12.51 21.57 6.80
C GLU A 119 11.57 22.73 7.18
N ARG A 120 10.27 22.46 7.28
CA ARG A 120 9.27 23.48 7.59
C ARG A 120 9.36 24.03 9.00
N TYR A 121 9.60 23.16 10.00
CA TYR A 121 9.53 23.51 11.42
C TYR A 121 10.90 23.60 12.10
N GLY A 122 11.99 23.16 11.46
CA GLY A 122 13.33 23.18 12.01
C GLY A 122 13.50 22.35 13.30
N SER A 123 12.60 21.40 13.57
CA SER A 123 12.54 20.67 14.84
C SER A 123 12.74 19.16 14.64
N ASN A 124 13.85 18.65 15.15
CA ASN A 124 14.11 17.20 15.18
C ASN A 124 13.13 16.46 16.09
N THR A 125 12.76 17.04 17.22
CA THR A 125 11.82 16.44 18.17
C THR A 125 10.47 16.21 17.50
N LEU A 126 9.97 17.19 16.78
CA LEU A 126 8.71 17.06 16.02
C LEU A 126 8.81 15.93 14.98
N SER A 127 9.90 15.87 14.24
CA SER A 127 10.13 14.80 13.25
C SER A 127 10.12 13.42 13.88
N ILE A 128 10.76 13.23 15.02
CA ILE A 128 10.79 11.96 15.76
C ILE A 128 9.38 11.57 16.21
N ILE A 129 8.63 12.50 16.80
CA ILE A 129 7.25 12.25 17.25
C ILE A 129 6.37 11.83 16.06
N PHE A 130 6.41 12.57 14.95
CA PHE A 130 5.63 12.20 13.75
C PHE A 130 6.06 10.86 13.17
N SER A 131 7.35 10.56 13.12
CA SER A 131 7.85 9.25 12.67
C SER A 131 7.33 8.12 13.54
N ALA A 132 7.36 8.28 14.86
CA ALA A 132 6.86 7.27 15.80
C ALA A 132 5.34 7.05 15.62
N VAL A 133 4.58 8.13 15.52
CA VAL A 133 3.13 8.06 15.29
C VAL A 133 2.81 7.36 13.98
N LEU A 134 3.47 7.75 12.87
CA LEU A 134 3.27 7.10 11.57
C LEU A 134 3.63 5.61 11.62
N LEU A 135 4.73 5.25 12.26
CA LEU A 135 5.16 3.86 12.39
C LEU A 135 4.12 3.00 13.13
N ILE A 136 3.57 3.51 14.23
CA ILE A 136 2.53 2.81 15.00
C ILE A 136 1.28 2.61 14.14
N PHE A 137 0.78 3.68 13.52
CA PHE A 137 -0.47 3.61 12.75
C PHE A 137 -0.32 2.78 11.47
N PHE A 138 0.80 2.90 10.76
CA PHE A 138 1.04 2.07 9.58
C PHE A 138 1.23 0.59 9.95
N THR A 139 1.87 0.29 11.07
CA THR A 139 1.96 -1.10 11.56
C THR A 139 0.57 -1.67 11.83
N ALA A 140 -0.29 -0.93 12.52
CA ALA A 140 -1.67 -1.35 12.76
C ALA A 140 -2.45 -1.57 11.45
N MET A 141 -2.27 -0.67 10.46
CA MET A 141 -2.88 -0.81 9.14
C MET A 141 -2.41 -2.08 8.42
N VAL A 142 -1.12 -2.37 8.42
CA VAL A 142 -0.54 -3.57 7.78
C VAL A 142 -1.06 -4.84 8.43
N VAL A 143 -1.17 -4.88 9.75
CA VAL A 143 -1.79 -6.02 10.48
C VAL A 143 -3.21 -6.25 9.99
N GLY A 144 -4.01 -5.19 9.85
CA GLY A 144 -5.37 -5.28 9.30
C GLY A 144 -5.41 -5.87 7.89
N GLN A 145 -4.44 -5.53 7.02
CA GLN A 145 -4.35 -6.09 5.67
C GLN A 145 -4.02 -7.59 5.71
N PHE A 146 -3.09 -8.01 6.56
CA PHE A 146 -2.75 -9.43 6.71
C PHE A 146 -3.93 -10.25 7.22
N MET A 147 -4.63 -9.72 8.23
CA MET A 147 -5.83 -10.38 8.78
C MET A 147 -6.93 -10.55 7.72
N GLY A 148 -7.21 -9.51 6.96
CA GLY A 148 -8.22 -9.58 5.91
C GLY A 148 -7.81 -10.46 4.74
N GLY A 149 -6.55 -10.41 4.31
CA GLY A 149 -6.02 -11.32 3.30
C GLY A 149 -6.12 -12.78 3.71
N ALA A 150 -5.79 -13.09 4.98
CA ALA A 150 -5.92 -14.43 5.54
C ALA A 150 -7.39 -14.91 5.62
N GLN A 151 -8.34 -14.01 5.94
CA GLN A 151 -9.77 -14.34 5.94
C GLN A 151 -10.27 -14.70 4.54
N ILE A 152 -9.88 -13.91 3.53
CA ILE A 152 -10.22 -14.19 2.13
C ILE A 152 -9.63 -15.54 1.70
N PHE A 153 -8.35 -15.78 2.03
CA PHE A 153 -7.68 -17.02 1.73
C PHE A 153 -8.42 -18.23 2.32
N ALA A 154 -8.74 -18.18 3.61
CA ALA A 154 -9.47 -19.24 4.29
C ALA A 154 -10.87 -19.46 3.69
N ALA A 155 -11.59 -18.38 3.37
CA ALA A 155 -12.92 -18.45 2.77
C ALA A 155 -12.93 -19.08 1.37
N ILE A 156 -11.90 -18.80 0.56
CA ILE A 156 -11.83 -19.28 -0.84
C ILE A 156 -11.26 -20.72 -0.91
N THR A 157 -10.24 -21.04 -0.10
CA THR A 157 -9.53 -22.30 -0.16
C THR A 157 -10.06 -23.36 0.79
N GLY A 158 -10.79 -22.96 1.84
CA GLY A 158 -11.19 -23.84 2.94
C GLY A 158 -10.05 -24.26 3.86
N LEU A 159 -8.85 -23.67 3.69
CA LEU A 159 -7.67 -23.96 4.52
C LEU A 159 -7.66 -23.11 5.80
N ASP A 160 -6.75 -23.46 6.73
CA ASP A 160 -6.64 -22.75 8.00
C ASP A 160 -6.27 -21.28 7.80
N TYR A 161 -6.96 -20.42 8.55
CA TYR A 161 -6.71 -18.97 8.62
C TYR A 161 -5.25 -18.64 8.98
N LYS A 162 -4.64 -19.37 9.93
CA LYS A 162 -3.25 -19.15 10.36
C LYS A 162 -2.26 -19.39 9.24
N LEU A 163 -2.53 -20.40 8.41
CA LEU A 163 -1.71 -20.70 7.24
C LEU A 163 -1.77 -19.54 6.22
N GLY A 164 -2.96 -19.03 5.96
CA GLY A 164 -3.14 -17.85 5.13
C GLY A 164 -2.41 -16.63 5.68
N LEU A 165 -2.50 -16.38 6.99
CA LEU A 165 -1.85 -15.26 7.66
C LEU A 165 -0.31 -15.32 7.49
N VAL A 166 0.29 -16.47 7.78
CA VAL A 166 1.74 -16.67 7.64
C VAL A 166 2.18 -16.52 6.19
N LEU A 167 1.42 -17.08 5.25
CA LEU A 167 1.74 -17.04 3.83
C LEU A 167 1.71 -15.61 3.29
N PHE A 168 0.64 -14.84 3.57
CA PHE A 168 0.56 -13.44 3.14
C PHE A 168 1.61 -12.57 3.81
N ALA A 169 1.85 -12.73 5.11
CA ALA A 169 2.87 -11.98 5.82
C ALA A 169 4.27 -12.27 5.26
N ALA A 170 4.62 -13.55 5.08
CA ALA A 170 5.93 -13.95 4.55
C ALA A 170 6.17 -13.40 3.14
N VAL A 171 5.20 -13.60 2.22
CA VAL A 171 5.34 -13.12 0.84
C VAL A 171 5.46 -11.60 0.80
N THR A 172 4.64 -10.89 1.58
CA THR A 172 4.68 -9.43 1.62
C THR A 172 6.00 -8.91 2.17
N VAL A 173 6.50 -9.48 3.26
CA VAL A 173 7.80 -9.08 3.85
C VAL A 173 8.93 -9.36 2.87
N ILE A 174 8.98 -10.55 2.26
CA ILE A 174 10.03 -10.88 1.28
C ILE A 174 9.95 -9.96 0.07
N TYR A 175 8.76 -9.74 -0.48
CA TYR A 175 8.56 -8.85 -1.62
C TYR A 175 9.00 -7.41 -1.30
N THR A 176 8.53 -6.84 -0.18
CA THR A 176 8.82 -5.45 0.19
C THR A 176 10.30 -5.26 0.55
N SER A 177 10.93 -6.25 1.19
CA SER A 177 12.37 -6.17 1.50
C SER A 177 13.27 -6.41 0.30
N SER A 178 12.72 -6.98 -0.77
CA SER A 178 13.48 -7.23 -2.00
C SER A 178 13.52 -6.03 -2.95
N GLY A 179 12.62 -5.06 -2.82
CA GLY A 179 12.63 -3.82 -3.61
C GLY A 179 11.31 -3.52 -4.26
#